data_47e0e5b2a247e2e9c4353ddadfb6e4fa
#
_entry.id   47e0e5b2a247e2e9c4353ddadfb6e4fa
#
_cell.length_a   1.000
_cell.length_b   1.000
_cell.length_c   1.000
_cell.angle_alpha   90.00
_cell.angle_beta   90.00
_cell.angle_gamma   90.00
#
_symmetry.space_group_name_H-M   'P 1'
#
loop_
_entity.id
_entity.type
_entity.pdbx_description
1 polymer ?
#
loop_
_entity_poly.entity_id
_entity_poly.type
_entity_poly.pdbx_seq_one_letter_code
_entity_poly.pdbx_strand_id
1 'polypeptide(L)'
;MLAVSDEVDEGLYADLGPVRAAELVVACGDLPFEYLGYLMNGLDVPLVFVPGNHDPDLSGYRSSRAGLTLRAGLPARAPWPDGAVNADGRIVDVAGLRLAGLGGCRRYSSGPNQYSDHQLARRARSLRRQARWHQLRGRPRVDVLLTHAPPRGVGDGADPPHWGFTALHGLVAGLQPTVLLHGHVLSYDAATPGRQLGRTAVRNVAGRHLLDIRPGGSAAQPRPGRDHAR
;
A
#
# COMPACT_ATOMS: atom_id res chain seq x y z
N MET A 1 4.14 3.67 -11.95
CA MET A 1 3.87 3.82 -10.51
C MET A 1 5.13 3.46 -9.74
N LEU A 2 5.55 4.30 -8.81
CA LEU A 2 6.62 4.02 -7.85
C LEU A 2 5.99 3.43 -6.58
N ALA A 3 6.41 2.23 -6.17
CA ALA A 3 5.99 1.60 -4.92
C ALA A 3 7.17 1.55 -3.95
N VAL A 4 6.94 1.95 -2.69
CA VAL A 4 7.95 2.03 -1.63
C VAL A 4 7.42 1.48 -0.32
N SER A 5 8.28 0.89 0.50
CA SER A 5 7.95 0.43 1.87
C SER A 5 9.21 0.14 2.68
N ASP A 6 9.12 0.27 4.00
CA ASP A 6 10.06 -0.19 5.04
C ASP A 6 11.45 0.44 5.00
N GLU A 7 12.07 0.56 3.84
CA GLU A 7 13.44 1.06 3.69
C GLU A 7 13.47 2.35 2.86
N VAL A 8 14.13 3.37 3.40
CA VAL A 8 14.43 4.60 2.67
C VAL A 8 15.54 4.32 1.67
N ASP A 9 15.28 4.58 0.39
CA ASP A 9 16.34 4.55 -0.62
C ASP A 9 17.02 5.92 -0.66
N GLU A 10 18.18 6.00 0.01
CA GLU A 10 18.99 7.22 0.09
C GLU A 10 19.45 7.74 -1.28
N GLY A 11 19.57 6.84 -2.28
CA GLY A 11 19.92 7.22 -3.64
C GLY A 11 18.89 8.12 -4.30
N LEU A 12 17.62 8.02 -3.89
CA LEU A 12 16.56 8.89 -4.42
C LEU A 12 16.64 10.32 -3.90
N TYR A 13 17.30 10.58 -2.77
CA TYR A 13 17.57 11.95 -2.34
C TYR A 13 18.60 12.65 -3.24
N ALA A 14 19.53 11.88 -3.82
CA ALA A 14 20.53 12.42 -4.73
C ALA A 14 20.00 12.57 -6.17
N ASP A 15 19.21 11.59 -6.65
CA ASP A 15 18.69 11.58 -8.02
C ASP A 15 17.35 10.86 -8.13
N LEU A 16 16.31 11.59 -8.54
CA LEU A 16 15.00 11.06 -8.88
C LEU A 16 14.88 10.59 -10.34
N GLY A 17 15.91 10.76 -11.16
CA GLY A 17 15.91 10.37 -12.57
C GLY A 17 15.46 8.93 -12.81
N PRO A 18 15.95 7.94 -12.06
CA PRO A 18 15.55 6.53 -12.24
C PRO A 18 14.06 6.25 -12.06
N VAL A 19 13.35 7.11 -11.32
CA VAL A 19 11.91 6.96 -11.02
C VAL A 19 11.03 8.07 -11.61
N ARG A 20 11.62 8.96 -12.43
CA ARG A 20 10.94 10.12 -13.02
C ARG A 20 9.71 9.78 -13.86
N ALA A 21 9.65 8.58 -14.41
CA ALA A 21 8.50 8.10 -15.19
C ALA A 21 7.31 7.64 -14.34
N ALA A 22 7.40 7.76 -13.01
CA ALA A 22 6.27 7.44 -12.16
C ALA A 22 5.19 8.52 -12.26
N GLU A 23 3.93 8.12 -12.39
CA GLU A 23 2.74 8.97 -12.40
C GLU A 23 1.96 8.91 -11.07
N LEU A 24 2.41 8.06 -10.16
CA LEU A 24 1.83 7.82 -8.84
C LEU A 24 2.88 7.24 -7.93
N VAL A 25 2.96 7.72 -6.69
CA VAL A 25 3.69 7.07 -5.60
C VAL A 25 2.70 6.30 -4.73
N VAL A 26 3.02 5.04 -4.40
CA VAL A 26 2.29 4.27 -3.40
C VAL A 26 3.24 3.81 -2.30
N ALA A 27 2.81 3.92 -1.04
CA ALA A 27 3.60 3.49 0.11
C ALA A 27 2.85 2.43 0.93
N CYS A 28 3.55 1.33 1.22
CA CYS A 28 3.00 0.21 1.98
C CYS A 28 3.39 0.25 3.47
N GLY A 29 3.73 1.43 4.01
CA GLY A 29 3.98 1.67 5.43
C GLY A 29 5.46 1.64 5.82
N ASP A 30 5.69 2.01 7.08
CA ASP A 30 6.99 2.03 7.76
C ASP A 30 8.06 2.89 7.05
N LEU A 31 7.63 4.08 6.57
CA LEU A 31 8.51 5.08 5.98
C LEU A 31 8.27 6.46 6.61
N PRO A 32 9.32 7.25 6.84
CA PRO A 32 9.17 8.63 7.32
C PRO A 32 8.26 9.44 6.38
N PHE A 33 7.31 10.18 6.94
CA PHE A 33 6.40 11.02 6.14
C PHE A 33 7.15 12.14 5.39
N GLU A 34 8.28 12.58 5.92
CA GLU A 34 9.18 13.52 5.25
C GLU A 34 9.73 12.94 3.95
N TYR A 35 10.14 11.67 3.95
CA TYR A 35 10.59 10.96 2.75
C TYR A 35 9.45 10.82 1.73
N LEU A 36 8.25 10.44 2.18
CA LEU A 36 7.09 10.35 1.31
C LEU A 36 6.72 11.73 0.71
N GLY A 37 6.81 12.79 1.51
CA GLY A 37 6.61 14.17 1.04
C GLY A 37 7.68 14.60 0.02
N TYR A 38 8.93 14.22 0.24
CA TYR A 38 10.01 14.46 -0.71
C TYR A 38 9.75 13.79 -2.06
N LEU A 39 9.37 12.51 -2.07
CA LEU A 39 9.07 11.78 -3.30
C LEU A 39 7.87 12.40 -4.05
N MET A 40 6.78 12.66 -3.33
CA MET A 40 5.57 13.25 -3.89
C MET A 40 5.85 14.61 -4.56
N ASN A 41 6.54 15.50 -3.85
CA ASN A 41 6.83 16.84 -4.33
C ASN A 41 7.91 16.85 -5.42
N GLY A 42 8.98 16.06 -5.24
CA GLY A 42 10.09 16.00 -6.20
C GLY A 42 9.72 15.38 -7.55
N LEU A 43 8.75 14.46 -7.55
CA LEU A 43 8.20 13.86 -8.77
C LEU A 43 6.99 14.63 -9.31
N ASP A 44 6.36 15.51 -8.50
CA ASP A 44 5.12 16.22 -8.82
C ASP A 44 3.97 15.27 -9.19
N VAL A 45 3.77 14.23 -8.35
CA VAL A 45 2.75 13.19 -8.55
C VAL A 45 1.96 12.91 -7.28
N PRO A 46 0.73 12.39 -7.39
CA PRO A 46 -0.05 11.98 -6.21
C PRO A 46 0.67 10.92 -5.38
N LEU A 47 0.38 10.89 -4.07
CA LEU A 47 0.81 9.87 -3.13
C LEU A 47 -0.39 9.19 -2.49
N VAL A 48 -0.42 7.87 -2.51
CA VAL A 48 -1.38 7.03 -1.77
C VAL A 48 -0.63 6.11 -0.83
N PHE A 49 -1.03 6.02 0.43
CA PHE A 49 -0.33 5.18 1.40
C PHE A 49 -1.27 4.41 2.32
N VAL A 50 -0.74 3.38 2.94
CA VAL A 50 -1.29 2.70 4.12
C VAL A 50 -0.24 2.71 5.24
N PRO A 51 -0.63 2.82 6.53
CA PRO A 51 0.34 2.80 7.62
C PRO A 51 0.89 1.39 7.86
N GLY A 52 2.15 1.33 8.26
CA GLY A 52 2.78 0.15 8.84
C GLY A 52 2.73 0.16 10.37
N ASN A 53 3.41 -0.77 11.02
CA ASN A 53 3.38 -0.92 12.48
C ASN A 53 4.36 0.01 13.20
N HIS A 54 5.31 0.60 12.50
CA HIS A 54 6.20 1.64 13.02
C HIS A 54 5.69 3.06 12.74
N ASP A 55 4.64 3.20 11.93
CA ASP A 55 4.00 4.48 11.69
C ASP A 55 3.15 4.92 12.91
N PRO A 56 2.96 6.23 13.10
CA PRO A 56 2.12 6.74 14.19
C PRO A 56 0.67 6.24 14.08
N ASP A 57 -0.05 6.30 15.20
CA ASP A 57 -1.50 6.02 15.18
C ASP A 57 -2.25 7.08 14.39
N LEU A 58 -2.74 6.69 13.23
CA LEU A 58 -3.55 7.50 12.34
C LEU A 58 -5.06 7.32 12.56
N SER A 59 -5.45 6.47 13.50
CA SER A 59 -6.85 6.30 13.88
C SER A 59 -7.42 7.62 14.41
N GLY A 60 -8.61 7.99 14.01
CA GLY A 60 -9.22 9.27 14.44
C GLY A 60 -8.99 10.43 13.48
N TYR A 61 -8.05 10.35 12.55
CA TYR A 61 -7.97 11.31 11.45
C TYR A 61 -8.96 10.94 10.35
N ARG A 62 -9.73 11.92 9.88
CA ARG A 62 -10.72 11.74 8.82
C ARG A 62 -10.67 12.92 7.84
N SER A 63 -10.81 12.65 6.56
CA SER A 63 -11.02 13.71 5.58
C SER A 63 -12.50 14.11 5.57
N SER A 64 -12.79 15.39 5.67
CA SER A 64 -14.13 15.94 5.49
C SER A 64 -14.50 15.99 3.99
N ARG A 65 -15.79 16.22 3.68
CA ARG A 65 -16.24 16.46 2.30
C ARG A 65 -15.61 17.73 1.68
N ALA A 66 -15.22 18.68 2.51
CA ALA A 66 -14.57 19.92 2.09
C ALA A 66 -13.02 19.77 1.94
N GLY A 67 -12.48 18.55 2.01
CA GLY A 67 -11.04 18.30 1.89
C GLY A 67 -10.21 18.59 3.14
N LEU A 68 -10.86 19.03 4.24
CA LEU A 68 -10.15 19.30 5.50
C LEU A 68 -9.87 17.99 6.24
N THR A 69 -8.70 17.87 6.84
CA THR A 69 -8.41 16.81 7.80
C THR A 69 -9.01 17.17 9.16
N LEU A 70 -9.74 16.22 9.73
CA LEU A 70 -10.37 16.33 11.05
C LEU A 70 -9.76 15.30 12.00
N ARG A 71 -9.59 15.67 13.27
CA ARG A 71 -9.32 14.77 14.39
C ARG A 71 -10.32 15.06 15.50
N ALA A 72 -10.99 14.02 16.00
CA ALA A 72 -12.07 14.17 16.98
C ALA A 72 -13.16 15.18 16.55
N GLY A 73 -13.43 15.33 15.25
CA GLY A 73 -14.41 16.26 14.72
C GLY A 73 -13.94 17.71 14.53
N LEU A 74 -12.74 18.05 14.96
CA LEU A 74 -12.14 19.39 14.82
C LEU A 74 -11.12 19.41 13.69
N PRO A 75 -10.93 20.54 12.97
CA PRO A 75 -9.85 20.69 12.02
C PRO A 75 -8.51 20.41 12.67
N ALA A 76 -7.69 19.58 12.04
CA ALA A 76 -6.37 19.21 12.54
C ALA A 76 -5.41 19.05 11.37
N ARG A 77 -4.13 19.34 11.62
CA ARG A 77 -3.07 19.03 10.67
C ARG A 77 -2.80 17.52 10.71
N ALA A 78 -2.82 16.88 9.55
CA ALA A 78 -2.41 15.49 9.42
C ALA A 78 -0.91 15.33 9.70
N PRO A 79 -0.46 14.21 10.28
CA PRO A 79 0.97 13.94 10.41
C PRO A 79 1.64 13.54 9.09
N TRP A 80 0.85 13.19 8.06
CA TRP A 80 1.34 12.86 6.72
C TRP A 80 1.38 14.07 5.79
N PRO A 81 2.10 14.01 4.63
CA PRO A 81 2.23 15.12 3.70
C PRO A 81 0.89 15.67 3.21
N ASP A 82 0.79 16.98 3.10
CA ASP A 82 -0.41 17.63 2.57
C ASP A 82 -0.66 17.17 1.12
N GLY A 83 -1.89 16.77 0.83
CA GLY A 83 -2.26 16.19 -0.47
C GLY A 83 -2.09 14.67 -0.57
N ALA A 84 -1.36 14.04 0.32
CA ALA A 84 -1.27 12.58 0.35
C ALA A 84 -2.57 11.91 0.81
N VAL A 85 -2.91 10.79 0.21
CA VAL A 85 -4.16 10.06 0.46
C VAL A 85 -3.89 8.82 1.33
N ASN A 86 -4.36 8.85 2.57
CA ASN A 86 -4.39 7.65 3.41
C ASN A 86 -5.52 6.73 2.93
N ALA A 87 -5.17 5.58 2.32
CA ALA A 87 -6.12 4.60 1.82
C ALA A 87 -6.54 3.56 2.86
N ASP A 88 -6.04 3.61 4.10
CA ASP A 88 -6.31 2.60 5.10
C ASP A 88 -7.81 2.44 5.41
N GLY A 89 -8.34 1.23 5.17
CA GLY A 89 -9.76 0.90 5.30
C GLY A 89 -10.68 1.51 4.24
N ARG A 90 -10.13 2.03 3.13
CA ARG A 90 -10.86 2.77 2.08
C ARG A 90 -10.52 2.28 0.67
N ILE A 91 -11.40 2.68 -0.27
CA ILE A 91 -11.18 2.57 -1.70
C ILE A 91 -11.09 4.00 -2.25
N VAL A 92 -10.02 4.29 -3.00
CA VAL A 92 -9.72 5.60 -3.57
C VAL A 92 -9.44 5.48 -5.05
N ASP A 93 -9.78 6.52 -5.81
CA ASP A 93 -9.51 6.63 -7.25
C ASP A 93 -8.45 7.73 -7.43
N VAL A 94 -7.23 7.36 -7.88
CA VAL A 94 -6.09 8.27 -8.04
C VAL A 94 -5.29 7.88 -9.28
N ALA A 95 -4.87 8.85 -10.07
CA ALA A 95 -4.08 8.66 -11.30
C ALA A 95 -4.65 7.60 -12.25
N GLY A 96 -5.99 7.55 -12.41
CA GLY A 96 -6.67 6.58 -13.27
C GLY A 96 -6.76 5.16 -12.71
N LEU A 97 -6.16 4.88 -11.56
CA LEU A 97 -6.21 3.58 -10.88
C LEU A 97 -7.18 3.61 -9.70
N ARG A 98 -7.79 2.46 -9.44
CA ARG A 98 -8.62 2.22 -8.28
C ARG A 98 -7.87 1.40 -7.24
N LEU A 99 -7.55 2.04 -6.12
CA LEU A 99 -6.76 1.43 -5.06
C LEU A 99 -7.63 1.14 -3.84
N ALA A 100 -7.37 0.00 -3.18
CA ALA A 100 -7.91 -0.31 -1.86
C ALA A 100 -6.75 -0.47 -0.88
N GLY A 101 -6.93 -0.03 0.37
CA GLY A 101 -5.86 -0.07 1.36
C GLY A 101 -6.27 -0.78 2.65
N LEU A 102 -5.33 -1.51 3.26
CA LEU A 102 -5.50 -2.14 4.57
C LEU A 102 -4.14 -2.27 5.27
N GLY A 103 -3.76 -1.23 6.01
CA GLY A 103 -2.48 -1.14 6.70
C GLY A 103 -2.38 -1.95 7.99
N GLY A 104 -1.17 -1.95 8.53
CA GLY A 104 -0.79 -2.59 9.78
C GLY A 104 -0.39 -4.05 9.66
N CYS A 105 0.13 -4.60 10.75
CA CYS A 105 0.62 -5.96 10.84
C CYS A 105 -0.11 -6.78 11.92
N ARG A 106 0.25 -8.07 12.02
CA ARG A 106 -0.22 -8.94 13.08
C ARG A 106 0.32 -8.47 14.43
N ARG A 107 -0.54 -8.50 15.46
CA ARG A 107 -0.17 -8.05 16.80
C ARG A 107 0.88 -8.97 17.42
N TYR A 108 2.00 -8.39 17.76
CA TYR A 108 3.07 -9.00 18.53
C TYR A 108 3.49 -8.14 19.74
N SER A 109 3.02 -6.89 19.78
CA SER A 109 3.26 -5.94 20.88
C SER A 109 2.03 -5.06 21.14
N SER A 110 2.18 -4.04 21.98
CA SER A 110 1.14 -3.02 22.24
C SER A 110 1.25 -1.80 21.32
N GLY A 111 2.09 -1.86 20.28
CA GLY A 111 2.29 -0.76 19.33
C GLY A 111 1.07 -0.40 18.49
N PRO A 112 1.09 0.75 17.82
CA PRO A 112 0.03 1.17 16.91
C PRO A 112 -0.07 0.24 15.69
N ASN A 113 -1.18 0.32 14.97
CA ASN A 113 -1.41 -0.39 13.69
C ASN A 113 -1.18 -1.91 13.76
N GLN A 114 -1.31 -2.51 14.95
CA GLN A 114 -1.18 -3.95 15.18
C GLN A 114 -2.54 -4.57 15.49
N TYR A 115 -2.92 -5.57 14.71
CA TYR A 115 -4.26 -6.15 14.75
C TYR A 115 -4.24 -7.65 15.05
N SER A 116 -5.24 -8.14 15.78
CA SER A 116 -5.53 -9.57 15.80
C SER A 116 -6.13 -10.01 14.46
N ASP A 117 -6.06 -11.31 14.13
CA ASP A 117 -6.71 -11.86 12.93
C ASP A 117 -8.21 -11.48 12.86
N HIS A 118 -8.90 -11.49 13.99
CA HIS A 118 -10.31 -11.13 14.07
C HIS A 118 -10.56 -9.63 13.78
N GLN A 119 -9.69 -8.74 14.28
CA GLN A 119 -9.78 -7.31 14.01
C GLN A 119 -9.53 -7.02 12.53
N LEU A 120 -8.48 -7.61 11.94
CA LEU A 120 -8.21 -7.43 10.52
C LEU A 120 -9.31 -8.05 9.65
N ALA A 121 -9.85 -9.21 10.04
CA ALA A 121 -10.97 -9.84 9.32
C ALA A 121 -12.22 -8.94 9.31
N ARG A 122 -12.51 -8.20 10.38
CA ARG A 122 -13.60 -7.22 10.40
C ARG A 122 -13.32 -6.04 9.45
N ARG A 123 -12.10 -5.53 9.44
CA ARG A 123 -11.66 -4.45 8.55
C ARG A 123 -11.74 -4.89 7.07
N ALA A 124 -11.23 -6.08 6.76
CA ALA A 124 -11.27 -6.69 5.43
C ALA A 124 -12.73 -6.90 4.95
N ARG A 125 -13.62 -7.38 5.82
CA ARG A 125 -15.06 -7.51 5.50
C ARG A 125 -15.71 -6.15 5.21
N SER A 126 -15.35 -5.10 5.95
CA SER A 126 -15.84 -3.75 5.70
C SER A 126 -15.41 -3.25 4.32
N LEU A 127 -14.11 -3.39 4.00
CA LEU A 127 -13.55 -2.97 2.71
C LEU A 127 -14.19 -3.75 1.54
N ARG A 128 -14.41 -5.05 1.71
CA ARG A 128 -15.10 -5.89 0.72
C ARG A 128 -16.55 -5.47 0.49
N ARG A 129 -17.28 -5.06 1.57
CA ARG A 129 -18.64 -4.51 1.45
C ARG A 129 -18.64 -3.17 0.69
N GLN A 130 -17.67 -2.29 0.96
CA GLN A 130 -17.51 -1.05 0.21
C GLN A 130 -17.31 -1.33 -1.28
N ALA A 131 -16.40 -2.25 -1.64
CA ALA A 131 -16.14 -2.62 -3.01
C ALA A 131 -17.38 -3.15 -3.72
N ARG A 132 -18.11 -4.08 -3.07
CA ARG A 132 -19.36 -4.63 -3.61
C ARG A 132 -20.41 -3.53 -3.84
N TRP A 133 -20.56 -2.62 -2.90
CA TRP A 133 -21.50 -1.51 -3.03
C TRP A 133 -21.11 -0.55 -4.16
N HIS A 134 -19.82 -0.28 -4.34
CA HIS A 134 -19.31 0.50 -5.47
C HIS A 134 -19.60 -0.21 -6.81
N GLN A 135 -19.38 -1.52 -6.91
CA GLN A 135 -19.66 -2.31 -8.10
C GLN A 135 -21.16 -2.30 -8.47
N LEU A 136 -22.04 -2.40 -7.47
CA LEU A 136 -23.50 -2.28 -7.68
C LEU A 136 -23.92 -0.90 -8.25
N ARG A 137 -23.06 0.11 -8.12
CA ARG A 137 -23.21 1.45 -8.69
C ARG A 137 -22.43 1.67 -9.98
N GLY A 138 -22.02 0.60 -10.65
CA GLY A 138 -21.30 0.67 -11.91
C GLY A 138 -19.84 1.11 -11.80
N ARG A 139 -19.26 1.20 -10.59
CA ARG A 139 -17.85 1.53 -10.43
C ARG A 139 -16.97 0.33 -10.82
N PRO A 140 -15.80 0.56 -11.41
CA PRO A 140 -14.87 -0.50 -11.79
C PRO A 140 -14.37 -1.30 -10.58
N ARG A 141 -13.72 -2.42 -10.84
CA ARG A 141 -13.05 -3.23 -9.82
C ARG A 141 -11.82 -2.51 -9.29
N VAL A 142 -11.32 -2.99 -8.15
CA VAL A 142 -10.04 -2.54 -7.57
C VAL A 142 -8.90 -3.06 -8.43
N ASP A 143 -7.99 -2.18 -8.86
CA ASP A 143 -6.80 -2.54 -9.62
C ASP A 143 -5.65 -2.96 -8.69
N VAL A 144 -5.45 -2.21 -7.60
CA VAL A 144 -4.33 -2.40 -6.67
C VAL A 144 -4.86 -2.52 -5.24
N LEU A 145 -4.42 -3.55 -4.52
CA LEU A 145 -4.61 -3.67 -3.08
C LEU A 145 -3.28 -3.35 -2.39
N LEU A 146 -3.27 -2.28 -1.59
CA LEU A 146 -2.14 -1.91 -0.73
C LEU A 146 -2.34 -2.53 0.65
N THR A 147 -1.35 -3.27 1.14
CA THR A 147 -1.31 -3.75 2.53
C THR A 147 0.08 -3.51 3.10
N HIS A 148 0.22 -3.41 4.43
CA HIS A 148 1.55 -3.43 5.00
C HIS A 148 2.02 -4.87 5.18
N ALA A 149 1.29 -5.68 5.93
CA ALA A 149 1.61 -7.11 6.05
C ALA A 149 1.07 -7.94 4.85
N PRO A 150 1.76 -9.03 4.48
CA PRO A 150 1.35 -9.96 3.41
C PRO A 150 0.18 -10.86 3.80
N PRO A 151 -0.41 -11.59 2.84
CA PRO A 151 -1.30 -12.71 3.13
C PRO A 151 -0.55 -13.88 3.82
N ARG A 152 -1.19 -14.59 4.73
CA ARG A 152 -0.60 -15.75 5.41
C ARG A 152 -0.17 -16.83 4.41
N GLY A 153 1.08 -17.29 4.52
CA GLY A 153 1.66 -18.31 3.61
C GLY A 153 2.01 -17.81 2.21
N VAL A 154 1.87 -16.49 1.95
CA VAL A 154 2.19 -15.89 0.65
C VAL A 154 3.03 -14.62 0.85
N GLY A 155 4.33 -14.80 0.96
CA GLY A 155 5.28 -13.70 1.17
C GLY A 155 5.50 -13.32 2.62
N ASP A 156 4.93 -14.02 3.56
CA ASP A 156 5.12 -13.79 4.99
C ASP A 156 6.38 -14.47 5.54
N GLY A 157 6.83 -14.03 6.70
CA GLY A 157 7.99 -14.59 7.41
C GLY A 157 7.65 -15.83 8.23
N ALA A 158 8.70 -16.50 8.72
CA ALA A 158 8.57 -17.70 9.55
C ALA A 158 8.30 -17.39 11.03
N ASP A 159 8.66 -16.20 11.49
CA ASP A 159 8.53 -15.74 12.88
C ASP A 159 7.22 -14.96 13.13
N PRO A 160 6.70 -14.98 14.37
CA PRO A 160 5.39 -14.40 14.69
C PRO A 160 5.20 -12.94 14.30
N PRO A 161 6.16 -12.01 14.47
CA PRO A 161 6.02 -10.63 14.02
C PRO A 161 5.75 -10.49 12.53
N HIS A 162 6.36 -11.33 11.70
CA HIS A 162 6.27 -11.27 10.23
C HIS A 162 5.21 -12.22 9.65
N TRP A 163 4.39 -12.84 10.49
CA TRP A 163 3.27 -13.64 10.00
C TRP A 163 2.24 -12.76 9.29
N GLY A 164 1.85 -13.20 8.11
CA GLY A 164 0.78 -12.58 7.35
C GLY A 164 -0.63 -12.87 7.93
N PHE A 165 -1.63 -12.25 7.33
CA PHE A 165 -3.03 -12.39 7.74
C PHE A 165 -3.82 -13.36 6.87
N THR A 166 -4.49 -14.32 7.49
CA THR A 166 -5.42 -15.24 6.81
C THR A 166 -6.60 -14.48 6.18
N ALA A 167 -7.06 -13.39 6.79
CA ALA A 167 -8.17 -12.59 6.31
C ALA A 167 -7.93 -11.96 4.92
N LEU A 168 -6.67 -11.76 4.53
CA LEU A 168 -6.31 -11.21 3.22
C LEU A 168 -6.64 -12.17 2.07
N HIS A 169 -6.65 -13.48 2.28
CA HIS A 169 -7.11 -14.45 1.27
C HIS A 169 -8.57 -14.17 0.85
N GLY A 170 -9.46 -14.02 1.84
CA GLY A 170 -10.86 -13.70 1.58
C GLY A 170 -11.08 -12.30 1.00
N LEU A 171 -10.21 -11.34 1.35
CA LEU A 171 -10.25 -10.00 0.78
C LEU A 171 -9.83 -10.03 -0.69
N VAL A 172 -8.71 -10.65 -1.03
CA VAL A 172 -8.21 -10.82 -2.40
C VAL A 172 -9.23 -11.54 -3.26
N ALA A 173 -9.80 -12.67 -2.77
CA ALA A 173 -10.84 -13.40 -3.49
C ALA A 173 -12.09 -12.55 -3.76
N GLY A 174 -12.44 -11.63 -2.84
CA GLY A 174 -13.60 -10.75 -2.99
C GLY A 174 -13.37 -9.51 -3.84
N LEU A 175 -12.16 -8.94 -3.84
CA LEU A 175 -11.80 -7.76 -4.63
C LEU A 175 -11.28 -8.12 -6.02
N GLN A 176 -10.55 -9.24 -6.11
CA GLN A 176 -9.82 -9.70 -7.31
C GLN A 176 -8.95 -8.59 -7.92
N PRO A 177 -8.07 -7.93 -7.14
CA PRO A 177 -7.21 -6.90 -7.69
C PRO A 177 -6.20 -7.52 -8.66
N THR A 178 -5.68 -6.72 -9.58
CA THR A 178 -4.59 -7.13 -10.47
C THR A 178 -3.34 -7.46 -9.67
N VAL A 179 -3.03 -6.64 -8.65
CA VAL A 179 -1.87 -6.80 -7.79
C VAL A 179 -2.18 -6.45 -6.35
N LEU A 180 -1.58 -7.19 -5.41
CA LEU A 180 -1.44 -6.84 -4.01
C LEU A 180 0.01 -6.45 -3.78
N LEU A 181 0.22 -5.25 -3.25
CA LEU A 181 1.52 -4.72 -2.85
C LEU A 181 1.61 -4.73 -1.32
N HIS A 182 2.74 -5.20 -0.80
CA HIS A 182 2.99 -5.23 0.65
C HIS A 182 4.46 -4.97 0.97
N GLY A 183 4.74 -4.60 2.21
CA GLY A 183 6.06 -4.52 2.81
C GLY A 183 6.22 -5.48 3.98
N HIS A 184 6.70 -4.98 5.12
CA HIS A 184 6.80 -5.62 6.43
C HIS A 184 7.79 -6.78 6.52
N VAL A 185 8.07 -7.49 5.46
CA VAL A 185 9.03 -8.59 5.42
C VAL A 185 10.19 -8.18 4.55
N LEU A 186 11.35 -7.95 5.14
CA LEU A 186 12.54 -7.63 4.39
C LEU A 186 12.99 -8.89 3.63
N SER A 187 12.96 -8.82 2.32
CA SER A 187 13.44 -9.88 1.44
C SER A 187 14.66 -9.37 0.70
N TYR A 188 15.82 -9.84 1.09
CA TYR A 188 17.08 -9.50 0.41
C TYR A 188 17.28 -10.23 -0.92
N ASP A 189 16.36 -11.12 -1.28
CA ASP A 189 16.39 -11.82 -2.57
C ASP A 189 15.64 -11.01 -3.64
N ALA A 190 16.36 -10.19 -4.38
CA ALA A 190 15.85 -9.47 -5.56
C ALA A 190 15.25 -10.41 -6.63
N ALA A 191 15.53 -11.69 -6.55
CA ALA A 191 15.10 -12.75 -7.46
C ALA A 191 13.83 -13.49 -6.98
N THR A 192 13.14 -13.05 -5.89
CA THR A 192 11.95 -13.77 -5.44
C THR A 192 10.87 -13.71 -6.52
N PRO A 193 10.51 -14.84 -7.15
CA PRO A 193 9.49 -14.88 -8.20
C PRO A 193 8.19 -14.26 -7.65
N GLY A 194 7.53 -13.44 -8.47
CA GLY A 194 6.23 -12.88 -8.10
C GLY A 194 5.28 -13.98 -7.65
N ARG A 195 4.84 -13.92 -6.39
CA ARG A 195 3.89 -14.89 -5.83
C ARG A 195 2.49 -14.56 -6.34
N GLN A 196 1.62 -15.56 -6.35
CA GLN A 196 0.23 -15.37 -6.77
C GLN A 196 -0.74 -15.86 -5.69
N LEU A 197 -1.85 -15.17 -5.58
CA LEU A 197 -2.99 -15.57 -4.79
C LEU A 197 -4.24 -15.55 -5.69
N GLY A 198 -4.60 -16.72 -6.22
CA GLY A 198 -5.57 -16.82 -7.31
C GLY A 198 -5.05 -16.13 -8.58
N ARG A 199 -5.77 -15.11 -9.07
CA ARG A 199 -5.36 -14.29 -10.22
C ARG A 199 -4.56 -13.05 -9.85
N THR A 200 -4.44 -12.74 -8.57
CA THR A 200 -3.77 -11.55 -8.07
C THR A 200 -2.27 -11.82 -7.92
N ALA A 201 -1.45 -11.00 -8.55
CA ALA A 201 -0.02 -11.00 -8.28
C ALA A 201 0.24 -10.43 -6.87
N VAL A 202 1.07 -11.09 -6.06
CA VAL A 202 1.48 -10.60 -4.74
C VAL A 202 2.94 -10.18 -4.83
N ARG A 203 3.23 -8.93 -4.48
CA ARG A 203 4.57 -8.37 -4.56
C ARG A 203 4.98 -7.70 -3.26
N ASN A 204 6.14 -8.08 -2.78
CA ASN A 204 6.84 -7.34 -1.75
C ASN A 204 7.49 -6.11 -2.39
N VAL A 205 7.30 -4.94 -1.77
CA VAL A 205 7.81 -3.65 -2.25
C VAL A 205 8.68 -2.95 -1.20
N ALA A 206 9.29 -3.73 -0.28
CA ALA A 206 10.31 -3.21 0.63
C ALA A 206 11.44 -2.56 -0.21
N GLY A 207 11.90 -1.38 0.21
CA GLY A 207 12.75 -0.51 -0.59
C GLY A 207 11.97 0.24 -1.68
N ARG A 208 12.43 0.19 -2.94
CA ARG A 208 11.77 0.86 -4.07
C ARG A 208 11.52 -0.08 -5.25
N HIS A 209 10.35 0.07 -5.90
CA HIS A 209 9.97 -0.70 -7.09
C HIS A 209 9.23 0.17 -8.10
N LEU A 210 9.67 0.17 -9.36
CA LEU A 210 8.94 0.82 -10.45
C LEU A 210 8.07 -0.21 -11.17
N LEU A 211 6.75 -0.01 -11.14
CA LEU A 211 5.76 -0.96 -11.64
C LEU A 211 4.94 -0.32 -12.78
N ASP A 212 4.67 -1.10 -13.83
CA ASP A 212 3.70 -0.76 -14.88
C ASP A 212 2.36 -1.45 -14.56
N ILE A 213 1.39 -0.69 -14.09
CA ILE A 213 0.05 -1.17 -13.75
C ILE A 213 -0.96 -0.42 -14.60
N ARG A 214 -1.82 -1.15 -15.30
CA ARG A 214 -2.86 -0.59 -16.16
C ARG A 214 -4.24 -0.85 -15.58
N PRO A 215 -5.16 0.14 -15.64
CA PRO A 215 -6.54 -0.04 -15.19
C PRO A 215 -7.19 -1.24 -15.90
N GLY A 216 -7.84 -2.13 -15.12
CA GLY A 216 -8.51 -3.32 -15.65
C GLY A 216 -7.60 -4.35 -16.35
N GLY A 217 -6.28 -4.18 -16.29
CA GLY A 217 -5.29 -5.01 -16.96
C GLY A 217 -4.86 -6.24 -16.14
N SER A 218 -4.17 -7.17 -16.80
CA SER A 218 -3.34 -8.18 -16.14
C SER A 218 -2.04 -7.52 -15.65
N ALA A 219 -1.49 -7.96 -14.52
CA ALA A 219 -0.24 -7.44 -14.00
C ALA A 219 0.88 -7.61 -15.04
N ALA A 220 1.43 -6.51 -15.56
CA ALA A 220 2.60 -6.55 -16.41
C ALA A 220 3.83 -6.94 -15.58
N GLN A 221 4.71 -7.73 -16.16
CA GLN A 221 5.97 -8.11 -15.52
C GLN A 221 6.85 -6.87 -15.28
N PRO A 222 7.67 -6.84 -14.22
CA PRO A 222 8.62 -5.76 -14.01
C PRO A 222 9.55 -5.66 -15.21
N ARG A 223 9.79 -4.43 -15.69
CA ARG A 223 10.86 -4.20 -16.65
C ARG A 223 12.19 -4.53 -15.96
N PRO A 224 13.02 -5.44 -16.51
CA PRO A 224 14.35 -5.63 -15.97
C PRO A 224 15.09 -4.29 -16.03
N GLY A 225 15.64 -3.87 -14.90
CA GLY A 225 16.53 -2.72 -14.82
C GLY A 225 17.62 -2.90 -15.86
N ARG A 226 17.86 -1.90 -16.70
CA ARG A 226 19.07 -1.89 -17.53
C ARG A 226 20.23 -1.70 -16.57
N ASP A 227 20.95 -2.78 -16.30
CA ASP A 227 22.27 -2.71 -15.70
C ASP A 227 23.12 -1.78 -16.57
N HIS A 228 23.40 -0.60 -16.08
CA HIS A 228 24.52 0.17 -16.60
C HIS A 228 25.79 -0.42 -15.99
N ALA A 229 26.30 -1.48 -16.64
CA ALA A 229 27.70 -1.83 -16.54
C ALA A 229 28.52 -0.70 -17.20
N ARG A 230 29.30 0.00 -16.40
CA ARG A 230 30.66 0.55 -16.55
C ARG A 230 30.86 1.73 -15.61
#